data_701f6659158fd67544de5c6b89cbfae6
#
_entry.id   701f6659158fd67544de5c6b89cbfae6
#
_cell.length_a   1.000
_cell.length_b   1.000
_cell.length_c   1.000
_cell.angle_alpha   90.00
_cell.angle_beta   90.00
_cell.angle_gamma   90.00
#
_symmetry.space_group_name_H-M   'P 1'
#
loop_
_entity.id
_entity.type
_entity.pdbx_description
1 polymer ?
#
loop_
_entity_poly.entity_id
_entity_poly.type
_entity_poly.pdbx_seq_one_letter_code
_entity_poly.pdbx_strand_id
1 'polypeptide(L)'
;SVQVMQLVTGLNNGKDYAGNKLDGSTAFTIGGAVTPEADPLGPMLVKFEVKVRAGAEFFQTQAIYQPEQFKKFMEAVRPFKVKVLAGILLLRSAKMAEFMNANIPGVCVPQDMIDEMRAAGDKRALDVGVEIAVRTIKAVRPYCDGVHIMAIKSTERLPEILTKAELG
;
A
#
# COMPACT_ATOMS: atom_id res chain seq x y z
N SER A 1 -15.66 3.28 5.08
CA SER A 1 -15.18 2.15 4.25
C SER A 1 -15.75 0.80 4.69
N VAL A 2 -15.84 0.49 6.00
CA VAL A 2 -16.40 -0.79 6.50
C VAL A 2 -17.84 -0.99 6.05
N GLN A 3 -18.70 0.00 6.20
CA GLN A 3 -20.11 -0.05 5.75
C GLN A 3 -20.24 -0.34 4.24
N VAL A 4 -19.37 0.25 3.43
CA VAL A 4 -19.34 -0.03 1.98
C VAL A 4 -18.95 -1.49 1.72
N MET A 5 -17.97 -2.03 2.44
CA MET A 5 -17.59 -3.45 2.33
C MET A 5 -18.76 -4.37 2.71
N GLN A 6 -19.45 -4.07 3.82
CA GLN A 6 -20.63 -4.82 4.25
C GLN A 6 -21.77 -4.76 3.21
N LEU A 7 -21.99 -3.57 2.61
CA LEU A 7 -22.97 -3.42 1.52
C LEU A 7 -22.60 -4.32 0.33
N VAL A 8 -21.34 -4.25 -0.14
CA VAL A 8 -20.89 -5.07 -1.27
C VAL A 8 -20.96 -6.56 -0.95
N THR A 9 -20.61 -6.96 0.27
CA THR A 9 -20.79 -8.34 0.74
C THR A 9 -22.28 -8.75 0.70
N GLY A 10 -23.18 -7.85 1.09
CA GLY A 10 -24.63 -8.06 0.95
C GLY A 10 -25.05 -8.29 -0.50
N LEU A 11 -24.60 -7.43 -1.42
CA LEU A 11 -24.88 -7.56 -2.86
C LEU A 11 -24.34 -8.87 -3.44
N ASN A 12 -23.13 -9.29 -3.05
CA ASN A 12 -22.56 -10.58 -3.45
C ASN A 12 -23.39 -11.78 -2.92
N ASN A 13 -24.13 -11.58 -1.84
CA ASN A 13 -25.05 -12.57 -1.27
C ASN A 13 -26.53 -12.38 -1.74
N GLY A 14 -26.77 -11.57 -2.78
CA GLY A 14 -28.11 -11.33 -3.34
C GLY A 14 -29.03 -10.54 -2.39
N LYS A 15 -28.48 -9.64 -1.56
CA LYS A 15 -29.23 -8.79 -0.64
C LYS A 15 -28.89 -7.32 -0.84
N ASP A 16 -29.91 -6.44 -0.76
CA ASP A 16 -29.70 -5.00 -0.71
C ASP A 16 -29.21 -4.53 0.69
N TYR A 17 -29.04 -3.22 0.84
CA TYR A 17 -28.60 -2.63 2.11
C TYR A 17 -29.63 -2.81 3.25
N ALA A 18 -30.92 -2.89 2.93
CA ALA A 18 -32.00 -3.12 3.88
C ALA A 18 -32.21 -4.62 4.21
N GLY A 19 -31.46 -5.51 3.54
CA GLY A 19 -31.55 -6.97 3.71
C GLY A 19 -32.57 -7.65 2.81
N ASN A 20 -33.26 -6.91 1.91
CA ASN A 20 -34.20 -7.50 0.98
C ASN A 20 -33.49 -8.36 -0.07
N LYS A 21 -34.13 -9.45 -0.48
CA LYS A 21 -33.63 -10.33 -1.52
C LYS A 21 -33.63 -9.61 -2.88
N LEU A 22 -32.52 -9.69 -3.60
CA LEU A 22 -32.40 -9.21 -4.97
C LEU A 22 -32.69 -10.31 -5.99
N ASP A 23 -32.99 -9.92 -7.22
CA ASP A 23 -33.07 -10.84 -8.36
C ASP A 23 -31.65 -11.09 -8.90
N GLY A 24 -30.94 -12.04 -8.26
CA GLY A 24 -29.56 -12.37 -8.53
C GLY A 24 -28.56 -11.88 -7.47
N SER A 25 -27.28 -11.99 -7.79
CA SER A 25 -26.17 -11.58 -6.92
C SER A 25 -25.02 -11.00 -7.75
N THR A 26 -24.15 -10.22 -7.10
CA THR A 26 -22.90 -9.72 -7.71
C THR A 26 -21.73 -10.64 -7.35
N ALA A 27 -20.57 -10.41 -8.00
CA ALA A 27 -19.32 -11.12 -7.73
C ALA A 27 -18.16 -10.11 -7.62
N PHE A 28 -18.31 -9.08 -6.80
CA PHE A 28 -17.26 -8.09 -6.57
C PHE A 28 -16.18 -8.63 -5.65
N THR A 29 -14.92 -8.45 -6.04
CA THR A 29 -13.78 -8.62 -5.14
C THR A 29 -13.63 -7.38 -4.27
N ILE A 30 -13.61 -7.55 -2.95
CA ILE A 30 -13.61 -6.45 -2.00
C ILE A 30 -12.19 -6.16 -1.52
N GLY A 31 -11.68 -4.97 -1.83
CA GLY A 31 -10.38 -4.51 -1.37
C GLY A 31 -10.44 -3.43 -0.31
N GLY A 32 -9.40 -3.34 0.51
CA GLY A 32 -9.23 -2.32 1.52
C GLY A 32 -7.89 -1.60 1.46
N ALA A 33 -7.82 -0.38 2.03
CA ALA A 33 -6.56 0.31 2.25
C ALA A 33 -6.09 0.11 3.69
N VAL A 34 -4.76 0.07 3.89
CA VAL A 34 -4.12 -0.05 5.20
C VAL A 34 -2.83 0.76 5.27
N THR A 35 -2.44 1.19 6.46
CA THR A 35 -1.22 1.95 6.71
C THR A 35 -0.30 1.13 7.61
N PRO A 36 0.64 0.35 7.04
CA PRO A 36 1.45 -0.60 7.80
C PRO A 36 2.50 0.07 8.71
N GLU A 37 2.90 1.29 8.38
CA GLU A 37 3.88 2.08 9.15
C GLU A 37 3.21 3.03 10.16
N ALA A 38 1.95 2.77 10.53
CA ALA A 38 1.26 3.54 11.56
C ALA A 38 1.89 3.32 12.94
N ASP A 39 2.07 4.40 13.67
CA ASP A 39 2.53 4.37 15.07
C ASP A 39 1.50 5.11 15.95
N PRO A 40 0.89 4.42 16.95
CA PRO A 40 1.02 2.99 17.25
C PRO A 40 0.32 2.06 16.24
N LEU A 41 0.87 0.87 16.03
CA LEU A 41 0.33 -0.13 15.08
C LEU A 41 -1.00 -0.75 15.54
N GLY A 42 -1.21 -0.89 16.86
CA GLY A 42 -2.37 -1.58 17.44
C GLY A 42 -3.73 -1.14 16.88
N PRO A 43 -4.07 0.17 16.88
CA PRO A 43 -5.32 0.67 16.31
C PRO A 43 -5.50 0.33 14.82
N MET A 44 -4.39 0.24 14.06
CA MET A 44 -4.42 -0.13 12.66
C MET A 44 -4.77 -1.62 12.48
N LEU A 45 -4.24 -2.50 13.32
CA LEU A 45 -4.55 -3.93 13.31
C LEU A 45 -6.04 -4.18 13.64
N VAL A 46 -6.60 -3.46 14.60
CA VAL A 46 -8.05 -3.52 14.90
C VAL A 46 -8.89 -3.12 13.68
N LYS A 47 -8.53 -2.00 13.02
CA LYS A 47 -9.22 -1.54 11.81
C LYS A 47 -9.07 -2.53 10.64
N PHE A 48 -7.92 -3.18 10.53
CA PHE A 48 -7.66 -4.22 9.54
C PHE A 48 -8.59 -5.42 9.77
N GLU A 49 -8.64 -5.96 10.97
CA GLU A 49 -9.51 -7.08 11.32
C GLU A 49 -10.99 -6.77 11.06
N VAL A 50 -11.47 -5.58 11.43
CA VAL A 50 -12.86 -5.16 11.15
C VAL A 50 -13.15 -5.15 9.64
N LYS A 51 -12.20 -4.73 8.81
CA LYS A 51 -12.36 -4.76 7.35
C LYS A 51 -12.38 -6.18 6.79
N VAL A 52 -11.52 -7.07 7.31
CA VAL A 52 -11.54 -8.50 6.93
C VAL A 52 -12.89 -9.13 7.29
N ARG A 53 -13.39 -8.90 8.50
CA ARG A 53 -14.72 -9.37 8.92
C ARG A 53 -15.87 -8.80 8.08
N ALA A 54 -15.68 -7.62 7.51
CA ALA A 54 -16.64 -6.97 6.59
C ALA A 54 -16.56 -7.50 5.16
N GLY A 55 -15.69 -8.47 4.87
CA GLY A 55 -15.57 -9.14 3.57
C GLY A 55 -14.37 -8.70 2.72
N ALA A 56 -13.40 -7.96 3.27
CA ALA A 56 -12.20 -7.62 2.51
C ALA A 56 -11.35 -8.85 2.22
N GLU A 57 -11.01 -9.07 0.96
CA GLU A 57 -10.24 -10.21 0.43
C GLU A 57 -8.78 -9.83 0.17
N PHE A 58 -8.52 -8.54 -0.10
CA PHE A 58 -7.18 -8.02 -0.29
C PHE A 58 -7.03 -6.60 0.26
N PHE A 59 -5.77 -6.19 0.45
CA PHE A 59 -5.43 -4.84 0.88
C PHE A 59 -4.33 -4.24 0.01
N GLN A 60 -4.46 -2.94 -0.28
CA GLN A 60 -3.37 -2.11 -0.77
C GLN A 60 -2.85 -1.26 0.38
N THR A 61 -1.54 -1.22 0.57
CA THR A 61 -0.97 -0.41 1.63
C THR A 61 -0.72 1.04 1.17
N GLN A 62 -0.61 1.95 2.13
CA GLN A 62 0.06 3.22 1.89
C GLN A 62 1.52 2.99 1.46
N ALA A 63 2.18 4.05 0.96
CA ALA A 63 3.57 3.98 0.57
C ALA A 63 4.45 3.49 1.73
N ILE A 64 5.32 2.53 1.43
CA ILE A 64 6.22 1.90 2.39
C ILE A 64 7.64 2.42 2.13
N TYR A 65 8.30 2.85 3.20
CA TYR A 65 9.70 3.28 3.20
C TYR A 65 10.53 2.61 4.29
N GLN A 66 9.88 1.89 5.22
CA GLN A 66 10.50 1.21 6.35
C GLN A 66 10.18 -0.30 6.30
N PRO A 67 10.94 -1.11 5.55
CA PRO A 67 10.66 -2.54 5.34
C PRO A 67 10.53 -3.35 6.63
N GLU A 68 11.28 -3.00 7.69
CA GLU A 68 11.19 -3.69 8.98
C GLU A 68 9.83 -3.44 9.68
N GLN A 69 9.26 -2.25 9.56
CA GLN A 69 7.93 -1.96 10.07
C GLN A 69 6.86 -2.71 9.27
N PHE A 70 7.00 -2.72 7.94
CA PHE A 70 6.13 -3.50 7.08
C PHE A 70 6.17 -4.99 7.40
N LYS A 71 7.36 -5.55 7.63
CA LYS A 71 7.53 -6.95 8.05
C LYS A 71 6.76 -7.25 9.34
N LYS A 72 6.91 -6.43 10.39
CA LYS A 72 6.17 -6.58 11.64
C LYS A 72 4.65 -6.53 11.43
N PHE A 73 4.17 -5.61 10.58
CA PHE A 73 2.76 -5.56 10.20
C PHE A 73 2.33 -6.86 9.53
N MET A 74 3.09 -7.37 8.53
CA MET A 74 2.76 -8.59 7.81
C MET A 74 2.74 -9.83 8.72
N GLU A 75 3.65 -9.93 9.68
CA GLU A 75 3.64 -10.98 10.70
C GLU A 75 2.34 -10.95 11.53
N ALA A 76 1.88 -9.75 11.92
CA ALA A 76 0.66 -9.59 12.69
C ALA A 76 -0.62 -9.91 11.90
N VAL A 77 -0.66 -9.63 10.59
CA VAL A 77 -1.86 -9.84 9.76
C VAL A 77 -1.90 -11.21 9.06
N ARG A 78 -0.81 -11.95 9.07
CA ARG A 78 -0.70 -13.29 8.44
C ARG A 78 -1.83 -14.27 8.82
N PRO A 79 -2.32 -14.30 10.08
CA PRO A 79 -3.42 -15.20 10.46
C PRO A 79 -4.71 -14.97 9.70
N PHE A 80 -4.95 -13.78 9.15
CA PHE A 80 -6.18 -13.45 8.43
C PHE A 80 -6.26 -14.03 7.02
N LYS A 81 -5.13 -14.51 6.46
CA LYS A 81 -5.06 -15.20 5.14
C LYS A 81 -5.63 -14.38 3.98
N VAL A 82 -5.56 -13.06 4.05
CA VAL A 82 -5.92 -12.13 2.97
C VAL A 82 -4.69 -11.69 2.19
N LYS A 83 -4.87 -11.24 0.95
CA LYS A 83 -3.78 -10.76 0.10
C LYS A 83 -3.38 -9.34 0.47
N VAL A 84 -2.08 -9.04 0.46
CA VAL A 84 -1.56 -7.70 0.72
C VAL A 84 -0.62 -7.27 -0.41
N LEU A 85 -0.97 -6.15 -1.05
CA LEU A 85 -0.15 -5.49 -2.07
C LEU A 85 0.61 -4.33 -1.43
N ALA A 86 1.93 -4.43 -1.41
CA ALA A 86 2.81 -3.40 -0.84
C ALA A 86 2.81 -2.13 -1.72
N GLY A 87 2.46 -1.01 -1.16
CA GLY A 87 2.43 0.29 -1.83
C GLY A 87 3.82 0.86 -2.00
N ILE A 88 4.22 1.15 -3.23
CA ILE A 88 5.52 1.72 -3.58
C ILE A 88 5.29 3.03 -4.30
N LEU A 89 5.61 4.15 -3.66
CA LEU A 89 5.49 5.47 -4.28
C LEU A 89 6.85 5.92 -4.80
N LEU A 90 6.93 6.24 -6.10
CA LEU A 90 8.12 6.79 -6.72
C LEU A 90 8.34 8.24 -6.26
N LEU A 91 9.35 8.46 -5.45
CA LEU A 91 9.79 9.80 -5.06
C LEU A 91 10.49 10.48 -6.24
N ARG A 92 10.15 11.77 -6.49
CA ARG A 92 10.72 12.54 -7.59
C ARG A 92 11.67 13.64 -7.12
N SER A 93 11.62 13.99 -5.85
CA SER A 93 12.49 14.99 -5.25
C SER A 93 12.50 14.90 -3.73
N ALA A 94 13.53 15.43 -3.09
CA ALA A 94 13.59 15.56 -1.63
C ALA A 94 12.40 16.39 -1.09
N LYS A 95 11.99 17.47 -1.80
CA LYS A 95 10.81 18.28 -1.44
C LYS A 95 9.52 17.45 -1.41
N MET A 96 9.35 16.50 -2.35
CA MET A 96 8.19 15.60 -2.33
C MET A 96 8.23 14.69 -1.11
N ALA A 97 9.38 14.14 -0.75
CA ALA A 97 9.53 13.30 0.43
C ALA A 97 9.22 14.07 1.74
N GLU A 98 9.74 15.28 1.86
CA GLU A 98 9.45 16.19 2.97
C GLU A 98 7.95 16.55 3.05
N PHE A 99 7.34 16.87 1.91
CA PHE A 99 5.90 17.13 1.82
C PHE A 99 5.07 15.91 2.28
N MET A 100 5.48 14.70 1.88
CA MET A 100 4.80 13.46 2.29
C MET A 100 4.85 13.30 3.82
N ASN A 101 6.01 13.48 4.42
CA ASN A 101 6.18 13.40 5.88
C ASN A 101 5.33 14.43 6.62
N ALA A 102 5.18 15.63 6.06
CA ALA A 102 4.44 16.71 6.71
C ALA A 102 2.92 16.61 6.54
N ASN A 103 2.43 15.99 5.43
CA ASN A 103 1.03 16.14 5.02
C ASN A 103 0.27 14.82 4.84
N ILE A 104 0.96 13.69 4.73
CA ILE A 104 0.29 12.40 4.47
C ILE A 104 0.39 11.50 5.71
N PRO A 105 -0.69 11.39 6.50
CA PRO A 105 -0.67 10.58 7.71
C PRO A 105 -0.28 9.12 7.43
N GLY A 106 0.66 8.61 8.21
CA GLY A 106 1.11 7.22 8.12
C GLY A 106 2.10 6.94 6.99
N VAL A 107 2.65 7.97 6.37
CA VAL A 107 3.82 7.89 5.50
C VAL A 107 5.01 8.51 6.25
N CYS A 108 6.09 7.77 6.32
CA CYS A 108 7.32 8.21 6.97
C CYS A 108 8.54 7.86 6.09
N VAL A 109 8.95 8.82 5.25
CA VAL A 109 10.18 8.70 4.47
C VAL A 109 11.36 8.95 5.40
N PRO A 110 12.29 7.98 5.58
CA PRO A 110 13.47 8.14 6.42
C PRO A 110 14.36 9.30 5.98
N GLN A 111 15.03 9.94 6.93
CA GLN A 111 15.83 11.13 6.68
C GLN A 111 17.02 10.85 5.75
N ASP A 112 17.62 9.66 5.86
CA ASP A 112 18.71 9.22 4.98
C ASP A 112 18.30 9.15 3.52
N MET A 113 17.08 8.70 3.22
CA MET A 113 16.53 8.71 1.85
C MET A 113 16.29 10.13 1.34
N ILE A 114 15.82 11.04 2.20
CA ILE A 114 15.65 12.46 1.84
C ILE A 114 17.01 13.10 1.55
N ASP A 115 18.02 12.82 2.36
CA ASP A 115 19.36 13.37 2.20
C ASP A 115 20.06 12.79 0.96
N GLU A 116 19.86 11.51 0.65
CA GLU A 116 20.31 10.88 -0.59
C GLU A 116 19.75 11.60 -1.83
N MET A 117 18.42 11.86 -1.83
CA MET A 117 17.78 12.60 -2.92
C MET A 117 18.27 14.06 -3.02
N ARG A 118 18.52 14.71 -1.88
CA ARG A 118 19.02 16.09 -1.82
C ARG A 118 20.44 16.17 -2.36
N ALA A 119 21.31 15.22 -2.00
CA ALA A 119 22.68 15.13 -2.46
C ALA A 119 22.78 14.88 -3.99
N ALA A 120 21.84 14.16 -4.57
CA ALA A 120 21.77 13.91 -6.00
C ALA A 120 21.44 15.18 -6.83
N GLY A 121 20.78 16.15 -6.20
CA GLY A 121 20.30 17.36 -6.86
C GLY A 121 19.13 17.10 -7.82
N ASP A 122 18.46 18.17 -8.26
CA ASP A 122 17.19 18.08 -9.01
C ASP A 122 17.29 17.23 -10.29
N LYS A 123 18.43 17.24 -10.97
CA LYS A 123 18.62 16.51 -12.24
C LYS A 123 18.65 14.98 -12.06
N ARG A 124 19.13 14.49 -10.92
CA ARG A 124 19.27 13.06 -10.64
C ARG A 124 18.32 12.55 -9.56
N ALA A 125 17.53 13.43 -8.95
CA ALA A 125 16.61 13.05 -7.86
C ALA A 125 15.62 11.95 -8.29
N LEU A 126 15.12 12.00 -9.54
CA LEU A 126 14.22 10.97 -10.05
C LEU A 126 14.90 9.61 -10.22
N ASP A 127 16.20 9.59 -10.65
CA ASP A 127 16.97 8.35 -10.76
C ASP A 127 17.18 7.72 -9.38
N VAL A 128 17.54 8.54 -8.39
CA VAL A 128 17.64 8.09 -6.99
C VAL A 128 16.29 7.59 -6.48
N GLY A 129 15.18 8.25 -6.81
CA GLY A 129 13.83 7.78 -6.49
C GLY A 129 13.52 6.40 -7.06
N VAL A 130 13.95 6.12 -8.30
CA VAL A 130 13.86 4.78 -8.90
C VAL A 130 14.69 3.77 -8.11
N GLU A 131 15.92 4.11 -7.73
CA GLU A 131 16.78 3.23 -6.93
C GLU A 131 16.16 2.94 -5.54
N ILE A 132 15.60 3.96 -4.88
CA ILE A 132 14.86 3.81 -3.62
C ILE A 132 13.66 2.86 -3.82
N ALA A 133 12.85 3.07 -4.86
CA ALA A 133 11.70 2.22 -5.15
C ALA A 133 12.10 0.76 -5.37
N VAL A 134 13.14 0.52 -6.17
CA VAL A 134 13.65 -0.83 -6.47
C VAL A 134 14.15 -1.53 -5.20
N ARG A 135 14.99 -0.87 -4.38
CA ARG A 135 15.49 -1.48 -3.15
C ARG A 135 14.38 -1.73 -2.13
N THR A 136 13.38 -0.84 -2.05
CA THR A 136 12.20 -1.06 -1.20
C THR A 136 11.39 -2.26 -1.67
N ILE A 137 11.11 -2.38 -2.98
CA ILE A 137 10.43 -3.54 -3.56
C ILE A 137 11.16 -4.83 -3.19
N LYS A 138 12.47 -4.89 -3.44
CA LYS A 138 13.27 -6.09 -3.12
C LYS A 138 13.22 -6.45 -1.64
N ALA A 139 13.20 -5.45 -0.76
CA ALA A 139 13.13 -5.66 0.69
C ALA A 139 11.75 -6.15 1.18
N VAL A 140 10.64 -5.68 0.59
CA VAL A 140 9.29 -6.03 1.03
C VAL A 140 8.71 -7.27 0.33
N ARG A 141 9.19 -7.59 -0.88
CA ARG A 141 8.70 -8.71 -1.71
C ARG A 141 8.57 -10.05 -0.97
N PRO A 142 9.51 -10.46 -0.09
CA PRO A 142 9.39 -11.74 0.62
C PRO A 142 8.21 -11.83 1.58
N TYR A 143 7.60 -10.72 1.93
CA TYR A 143 6.56 -10.62 2.96
C TYR A 143 5.16 -10.37 2.42
N CYS A 144 5.00 -9.93 1.15
CA CYS A 144 3.71 -9.55 0.54
C CYS A 144 3.34 -10.45 -0.64
N ASP A 145 2.09 -10.32 -1.11
CA ASP A 145 1.57 -11.08 -2.26
C ASP A 145 1.83 -10.38 -3.60
N GLY A 146 2.24 -9.10 -3.56
CA GLY A 146 2.54 -8.31 -4.73
C GLY A 146 2.83 -6.86 -4.36
N VAL A 147 3.06 -6.01 -5.37
CA VAL A 147 3.33 -4.59 -5.19
C VAL A 147 2.32 -3.74 -5.96
N HIS A 148 2.00 -2.58 -5.42
CA HIS A 148 1.21 -1.52 -6.05
C HIS A 148 2.11 -0.31 -6.27
N ILE A 149 2.56 -0.07 -7.50
CA ILE A 149 3.50 0.99 -7.81
C ILE A 149 2.75 2.27 -8.20
N MET A 150 3.00 3.35 -7.49
CA MET A 150 2.43 4.68 -7.69
C MET A 150 3.48 5.62 -8.31
N ALA A 151 3.60 5.61 -9.65
CA ALA A 151 4.53 6.45 -10.38
C ALA A 151 3.87 7.76 -10.86
N ILE A 152 3.37 8.56 -9.93
CA ILE A 152 2.61 9.79 -10.22
C ILE A 152 3.46 10.76 -11.07
N LYS A 153 2.99 11.08 -12.29
CA LYS A 153 3.67 11.94 -13.28
C LYS A 153 5.07 11.44 -13.71
N SER A 154 5.34 10.14 -13.57
CA SER A 154 6.61 9.52 -13.98
C SER A 154 6.38 8.06 -14.39
N THR A 155 5.26 7.78 -15.06
CA THR A 155 4.87 6.42 -15.48
C THR A 155 5.83 5.84 -16.53
N GLU A 156 6.55 6.68 -17.26
CA GLU A 156 7.61 6.29 -18.20
C GLU A 156 8.77 5.56 -17.52
N ARG A 157 8.92 5.70 -16.19
CA ARG A 157 9.95 5.00 -15.40
C ARG A 157 9.53 3.61 -14.92
N LEU A 158 8.25 3.24 -15.10
CA LEU A 158 7.73 1.92 -14.65
C LEU A 158 8.48 0.74 -15.27
N PRO A 159 8.75 0.68 -16.59
CA PRO A 159 9.50 -0.44 -17.17
C PRO A 159 10.87 -0.63 -16.54
N GLU A 160 11.58 0.46 -16.23
CA GLU A 160 12.88 0.43 -15.55
C GLU A 160 12.77 -0.15 -14.14
N ILE A 161 11.75 0.31 -13.36
CA ILE A 161 11.51 -0.18 -12.00
C ILE A 161 11.20 -1.68 -12.02
N LEU A 162 10.30 -2.12 -12.92
CA LEU A 162 9.92 -3.51 -13.05
C LEU A 162 11.13 -4.40 -13.39
N THR A 163 11.92 -3.99 -14.37
CA THR A 163 13.13 -4.72 -14.78
C THR A 163 14.16 -4.81 -13.65
N LYS A 164 14.49 -3.67 -13.01
CA LYS A 164 15.50 -3.62 -11.93
C LYS A 164 15.04 -4.35 -10.65
N ALA A 165 13.73 -4.37 -10.39
CA ALA A 165 13.13 -5.07 -9.26
C ALA A 165 12.85 -6.56 -9.54
N GLU A 166 13.12 -7.02 -10.77
CA GLU A 166 12.89 -8.41 -11.21
C GLU A 166 11.42 -8.84 -11.03
N LEU A 167 10.50 -7.92 -11.40
CA LEU A 167 9.05 -8.13 -11.41
C LEU A 167 8.60 -8.40 -12.84
N GLY A 168 9.01 -9.50 -13.42
CA GLY A 168 8.66 -9.92 -14.76
C GLY A 168 8.18 -11.35 -14.78
#